data_8bba2c06fd788e7c73116b7fabe8127c
#
_entry.id   8bba2c06fd788e7c73116b7fabe8127c
#
_cell.length_a   1.000
_cell.length_b   1.000
_cell.length_c   1.000
_cell.angle_alpha   90.00
_cell.angle_beta   90.00
_cell.angle_gamma   90.00
#
_symmetry.space_group_name_H-M   'P 1'
#
loop_
_entity.id
_entity.type
_entity.pdbx_description
1 polymer ?
#
loop_
_entity_poly.entity_id
_entity_poly.type
_entity_poly.pdbx_seq_one_letter_code
_entity_poly.pdbx_strand_id
1 'polypeptide(L)'
;MNGLSRHTFQNRKQSLVINHPLADNMSDKETLLPKGKGVWIPIDHGVSDFPVNGLENLDQLIEAISHADAIVAQKGVVSHYCSSNANFVAHLSVSTRHAGERNSDKMLVGSVEEALSRGAKGVSVQVNMGSPDEPEMIERLGLITQDSHFLNCPVLGMIYPRGENLDIMEGDDSKAAAHAARLAFELGCDVVKTKWTGSVESFRKVTSSVPIPVLIAGGPAGATTEETLTTVYKAMQAGGGGVCMGRQVFSHANPKAMVSALRAIIHDGSSVEMAMQDYGL
;
A
#
# COMPACT_ATOMS: atom_id res chain seq x y z
N MET A 1 24.08 45.46 -20.88
CA MET A 1 25.26 44.57 -20.90
C MET A 1 25.31 43.89 -19.54
N ASN A 2 24.97 42.63 -19.49
CA ASN A 2 25.51 41.66 -18.54
C ASN A 2 24.78 40.33 -18.80
N GLY A 3 25.56 39.42 -19.33
CA GLY A 3 25.08 38.11 -19.73
C GLY A 3 24.81 37.20 -18.53
N LEU A 4 23.64 36.58 -18.50
CA LEU A 4 23.32 35.45 -17.62
C LEU A 4 23.84 34.16 -18.28
N SER A 5 24.84 33.60 -17.64
CA SER A 5 25.46 32.32 -17.96
C SER A 5 24.44 31.20 -17.88
N ARG A 6 24.20 30.54 -19.02
CA ARG A 6 23.50 29.23 -19.07
C ARG A 6 24.47 28.16 -18.58
N HIS A 7 24.26 27.68 -17.35
CA HIS A 7 24.92 26.44 -16.92
C HIS A 7 24.17 25.24 -17.54
N THR A 8 24.85 24.65 -18.50
CA THR A 8 24.54 23.40 -19.15
C THR A 8 24.56 22.25 -18.16
N PHE A 9 23.42 21.60 -17.98
CA PHE A 9 23.35 20.25 -17.43
C PHE A 9 23.83 19.28 -18.51
N GLN A 10 25.09 18.94 -18.50
CA GLN A 10 25.64 17.83 -19.29
C GLN A 10 26.45 16.90 -18.40
N ASN A 11 26.15 15.60 -18.52
CA ASN A 11 26.92 14.44 -18.10
C ASN A 11 26.87 13.99 -16.62
N ARG A 12 25.89 13.14 -16.32
CA ARG A 12 26.11 11.94 -15.51
C ARG A 12 25.32 10.77 -16.09
N LYS A 13 25.68 10.31 -17.27
CA LYS A 13 25.44 8.93 -17.71
C LYS A 13 26.68 8.11 -17.35
N GLN A 14 26.80 7.65 -16.13
CA GLN A 14 27.55 6.45 -15.80
C GLN A 14 26.50 5.39 -15.46
N SER A 15 26.29 4.48 -16.41
CA SER A 15 25.53 3.28 -16.24
C SER A 15 26.19 2.42 -15.16
N LEU A 16 25.68 2.50 -13.93
CA LEU A 16 25.88 1.46 -12.95
C LEU A 16 25.01 0.27 -13.39
N VAL A 17 25.54 -0.56 -14.27
CA VAL A 17 25.04 -1.93 -14.45
C VAL A 17 25.45 -2.67 -13.17
N ILE A 18 24.56 -2.66 -12.19
CA ILE A 18 24.67 -3.57 -11.05
C ILE A 18 24.30 -4.95 -11.61
N ASN A 19 25.30 -5.76 -11.94
CA ASN A 19 25.13 -7.18 -12.19
C ASN A 19 24.69 -7.84 -10.88
N HIS A 20 23.39 -7.92 -10.64
CA HIS A 20 22.83 -8.88 -9.71
C HIS A 20 23.03 -10.28 -10.32
N PRO A 21 23.59 -11.25 -9.58
CA PRO A 21 23.65 -12.61 -10.06
C PRO A 21 22.21 -13.09 -10.29
N LEU A 22 21.93 -13.56 -11.51
CA LEU A 22 20.70 -14.27 -11.87
C LEU A 22 20.68 -15.58 -11.08
N ALA A 23 20.23 -15.54 -9.85
CA ALA A 23 19.67 -16.70 -9.17
C ALA A 23 18.19 -16.78 -9.62
N ASP A 24 17.64 -17.99 -9.70
CA ASP A 24 16.22 -18.29 -9.96
C ASP A 24 15.30 -17.73 -8.84
N ASN A 25 15.32 -16.41 -8.62
CA ASN A 25 14.51 -15.75 -7.62
C ASN A 25 13.27 -15.21 -8.31
N MET A 26 12.10 -15.59 -7.79
CA MET A 26 10.83 -14.92 -8.10
C MET A 26 11.06 -13.41 -8.07
N SER A 27 10.45 -12.69 -9.03
CA SER A 27 10.51 -11.22 -9.02
C SER A 27 9.96 -10.70 -7.69
N ASP A 28 10.42 -9.54 -7.23
CA ASP A 28 9.89 -8.93 -6.01
C ASP A 28 8.37 -8.75 -6.09
N LYS A 29 7.83 -8.48 -7.28
CA LYS A 29 6.39 -8.41 -7.53
C LYS A 29 5.69 -9.74 -7.24
N GLU A 30 6.22 -10.87 -7.69
CA GLU A 30 5.63 -12.19 -7.42
C GLU A 30 5.76 -12.57 -5.94
N THR A 31 6.84 -12.15 -5.29
CA THR A 31 7.03 -12.33 -3.84
C THR A 31 5.98 -11.56 -3.03
N LEU A 32 5.70 -10.32 -3.41
CA LEU A 32 4.75 -9.43 -2.72
C LEU A 32 3.29 -9.72 -3.07
N LEU A 33 3.04 -10.27 -4.26
CA LEU A 33 1.71 -10.52 -4.82
C LEU A 33 1.65 -11.91 -5.46
N PRO A 34 1.79 -13.01 -4.68
CA PRO A 34 1.74 -14.35 -5.22
C PRO A 34 0.41 -14.60 -5.96
N LYS A 35 0.53 -14.97 -7.25
CA LYS A 35 -0.62 -15.14 -8.16
C LYS A 35 -1.53 -13.90 -8.25
N GLY A 36 -0.96 -12.69 -8.13
CA GLY A 36 -1.69 -11.44 -8.16
C GLY A 36 -2.54 -11.13 -6.91
N LYS A 37 -2.30 -11.82 -5.80
CA LYS A 37 -3.02 -11.63 -4.53
C LYS A 37 -2.06 -11.27 -3.42
N GLY A 38 -2.53 -10.47 -2.41
CA GLY A 38 -1.66 -10.08 -1.32
C GLY A 38 -2.37 -9.78 0.00
N VAL A 39 -1.74 -10.20 1.09
CA VAL A 39 -2.04 -9.79 2.46
C VAL A 39 -0.95 -8.81 2.89
N TRP A 40 -1.24 -7.52 2.76
CA TRP A 40 -0.30 -6.44 3.09
C TRP A 40 -0.71 -5.74 4.37
N ILE A 41 0.22 -5.59 5.29
CA ILE A 41 -0.05 -5.01 6.62
C ILE A 41 0.70 -3.69 6.75
N PRO A 42 0.04 -2.53 6.55
CA PRO A 42 0.65 -1.24 6.77
C PRO A 42 0.75 -0.93 8.27
N ILE A 43 1.97 -0.60 8.70
CA ILE A 43 2.34 -0.14 10.04
C ILE A 43 2.96 1.27 10.02
N ASP A 44 2.75 1.99 8.93
CA ASP A 44 3.25 3.34 8.68
C ASP A 44 2.49 4.44 9.44
N HIS A 45 1.50 4.08 10.26
CA HIS A 45 0.64 5.01 10.98
C HIS A 45 1.38 5.82 12.05
N GLY A 46 2.44 5.28 12.64
CA GLY A 46 3.19 5.94 13.72
C GLY A 46 3.82 7.28 13.34
N VAL A 47 4.13 7.49 12.05
CA VAL A 47 4.66 8.79 11.58
C VAL A 47 3.56 9.86 11.51
N SER A 48 2.33 9.45 11.26
CA SER A 48 1.19 10.37 11.16
C SER A 48 0.66 10.76 12.54
N ASP A 49 0.64 9.80 13.44
CA ASP A 49 0.09 9.96 14.79
C ASP A 49 0.64 8.86 15.72
N PHE A 50 1.22 9.23 16.85
CA PHE A 50 1.72 8.31 17.86
C PHE A 50 1.45 8.85 19.26
N PRO A 51 1.11 8.01 20.27
CA PRO A 51 1.01 6.54 20.23
C PRO A 51 -0.21 6.02 19.45
N VAL A 52 -0.07 4.84 18.86
CA VAL A 52 -1.13 4.12 18.14
C VAL A 52 -1.24 2.72 18.72
N ASN A 53 -2.43 2.35 19.19
CA ASN A 53 -2.69 1.04 19.78
C ASN A 53 -2.25 -0.11 18.87
N GLY A 54 -1.36 -0.97 19.38
CA GLY A 54 -0.77 -2.10 18.67
C GLY A 54 0.53 -1.77 17.90
N LEU A 55 1.00 -0.51 17.91
CA LEU A 55 2.30 -0.10 17.35
C LEU A 55 3.34 0.27 18.43
N GLU A 56 3.04 0.06 19.70
CA GLU A 56 3.91 0.42 20.82
C GLU A 56 5.15 -0.48 20.89
N ASN A 57 5.03 -1.74 20.46
CA ASN A 57 6.11 -2.72 20.44
C ASN A 57 6.26 -3.31 19.03
N LEU A 58 7.14 -2.70 18.22
CA LEU A 58 7.36 -3.14 16.83
C LEU A 58 8.07 -4.50 16.76
N ASP A 59 8.93 -4.87 17.70
CA ASP A 59 9.62 -6.16 17.68
C ASP A 59 8.61 -7.31 17.74
N GLN A 60 7.71 -7.29 18.70
CA GLN A 60 6.66 -8.30 18.87
C GLN A 60 5.68 -8.28 17.70
N LEU A 61 5.31 -7.10 17.23
CA LEU A 61 4.37 -6.98 16.12
C LEU A 61 4.95 -7.55 14.82
N ILE A 62 6.17 -7.15 14.44
CA ILE A 62 6.81 -7.59 13.19
C ILE A 62 7.02 -9.11 13.22
N GLU A 63 7.44 -9.68 14.35
CA GLU A 63 7.51 -11.14 14.51
C GLU A 63 6.14 -11.79 14.25
N ALA A 64 5.08 -11.26 14.87
CA ALA A 64 3.73 -11.81 14.76
C ALA A 64 3.17 -11.75 13.33
N ILE A 65 3.47 -10.69 12.55
CA ILE A 65 2.93 -10.48 11.21
C ILE A 65 3.92 -10.78 10.07
N SER A 66 5.13 -11.30 10.38
CA SER A 66 6.21 -11.55 9.39
C SER A 66 5.82 -12.50 8.25
N HIS A 67 4.79 -13.33 8.45
CA HIS A 67 4.25 -14.24 7.44
C HIS A 67 3.20 -13.60 6.51
N ALA A 68 2.90 -12.31 6.66
CA ALA A 68 2.17 -11.54 5.66
C ALA A 68 2.97 -11.48 4.34
N ASP A 69 2.30 -11.27 3.20
CA ASP A 69 3.00 -11.15 1.93
C ASP A 69 3.84 -9.88 1.87
N ALA A 70 3.38 -8.80 2.53
CA ALA A 70 4.16 -7.59 2.71
C ALA A 70 3.81 -6.84 4.02
N ILE A 71 4.80 -6.14 4.56
CA ILE A 71 4.64 -5.13 5.61
C ILE A 71 4.96 -3.77 5.00
N VAL A 72 3.99 -2.86 5.00
CA VAL A 72 4.22 -1.48 4.53
C VAL A 72 4.64 -0.62 5.70
N ALA A 73 5.84 -0.05 5.64
CA ALA A 73 6.44 0.69 6.74
C ALA A 73 7.25 1.90 6.25
N GLN A 74 7.55 2.83 7.15
CA GLN A 74 8.44 3.93 6.86
C GLN A 74 9.90 3.46 6.81
N LYS A 75 10.74 4.16 6.06
CA LYS A 75 12.13 3.80 5.75
C LYS A 75 13.01 3.49 6.96
N GLY A 76 12.78 4.14 8.12
CA GLY A 76 13.50 3.85 9.36
C GLY A 76 13.17 2.48 9.92
N VAL A 77 11.89 2.07 9.87
CA VAL A 77 11.44 0.74 10.28
C VAL A 77 12.00 -0.31 9.31
N VAL A 78 11.90 -0.05 7.99
CA VAL A 78 12.48 -0.96 6.98
C VAL A 78 13.96 -1.21 7.26
N SER A 79 14.77 -0.16 7.46
CA SER A 79 16.21 -0.31 7.76
C SER A 79 16.48 -1.12 9.02
N HIS A 80 15.69 -0.91 10.07
CA HIS A 80 15.91 -1.58 11.36
C HIS A 80 15.57 -3.07 11.30
N TYR A 81 14.55 -3.44 10.53
CA TYR A 81 14.04 -4.80 10.45
C TYR A 81 14.34 -5.53 9.14
N CYS A 82 15.19 -4.97 8.26
CA CYS A 82 15.50 -5.55 6.95
C CYS A 82 16.11 -6.98 7.02
N SER A 83 16.70 -7.36 8.14
CA SER A 83 17.24 -8.72 8.37
C SER A 83 16.20 -9.73 8.89
N SER A 84 14.95 -9.29 9.15
CA SER A 84 13.86 -10.20 9.51
C SER A 84 13.37 -11.00 8.30
N ASN A 85 12.54 -12.02 8.55
CA ASN A 85 11.94 -12.82 7.47
C ASN A 85 10.75 -12.12 6.77
N ALA A 86 10.47 -10.85 7.10
CA ALA A 86 9.38 -10.09 6.52
C ALA A 86 9.75 -9.44 5.19
N ASN A 87 8.80 -9.34 4.28
CA ASN A 87 8.95 -8.57 3.05
C ASN A 87 8.48 -7.13 3.28
N PHE A 88 9.35 -6.15 3.11
CA PHE A 88 9.01 -4.76 3.33
C PHE A 88 8.71 -4.01 2.03
N VAL A 89 7.65 -3.20 2.08
CA VAL A 89 7.32 -2.15 1.11
C VAL A 89 7.53 -0.81 1.82
N ALA A 90 8.46 0.03 1.33
CA ALA A 90 8.73 1.31 1.93
C ALA A 90 7.67 2.35 1.54
N HIS A 91 6.98 2.93 2.54
CA HIS A 91 6.07 4.04 2.28
C HIS A 91 6.86 5.35 2.18
N LEU A 92 6.82 5.98 1.00
CA LEU A 92 7.67 7.13 0.67
C LEU A 92 7.00 8.48 0.91
N SER A 93 5.73 8.52 1.29
CA SER A 93 5.03 9.77 1.50
C SER A 93 4.44 9.88 2.91
N VAL A 94 4.49 11.07 3.50
CA VAL A 94 4.04 11.30 4.87
C VAL A 94 3.34 12.63 5.03
N SER A 95 2.46 12.69 6.03
CA SER A 95 2.04 13.91 6.72
C SER A 95 1.71 13.56 8.16
N THR A 96 1.82 14.52 9.06
CA THR A 96 1.40 14.35 10.46
C THR A 96 0.08 15.06 10.70
N ARG A 97 -0.67 14.64 11.71
CA ARG A 97 -1.90 15.34 12.15
C ARG A 97 -1.63 16.78 12.59
N HIS A 98 -0.37 17.12 12.88
CA HIS A 98 0.05 18.44 13.34
C HIS A 98 0.33 19.43 12.19
N ALA A 99 0.21 19.01 10.92
CA ALA A 99 0.48 19.85 9.76
C ALA A 99 -0.60 20.92 9.46
N GLY A 100 -1.61 21.06 10.34
CA GLY A 100 -2.68 22.03 10.16
C GLY A 100 -3.51 21.77 8.90
N GLU A 101 -3.74 22.81 8.10
CA GLU A 101 -4.48 22.73 6.84
C GLU A 101 -3.82 21.81 5.80
N ARG A 102 -2.52 21.58 5.90
CA ARG A 102 -1.77 20.68 5.01
C ARG A 102 -1.65 19.24 5.54
N ASN A 103 -2.47 18.82 6.48
CA ASN A 103 -2.43 17.45 7.00
C ASN A 103 -2.84 16.38 5.97
N SER A 104 -3.52 16.78 4.89
CA SER A 104 -3.87 15.93 3.74
C SER A 104 -2.76 15.80 2.71
N ASP A 105 -1.80 16.74 2.68
CA ASP A 105 -0.68 16.76 1.74
C ASP A 105 0.36 15.69 2.11
N LYS A 106 0.62 14.76 1.20
CA LYS A 106 1.56 13.65 1.40
C LYS A 106 2.91 13.96 0.77
N MET A 107 3.82 14.52 1.58
CA MET A 107 5.16 14.92 1.16
C MET A 107 6.06 13.70 0.96
N LEU A 108 6.86 13.67 -0.12
CA LEU A 108 7.90 12.65 -0.29
C LEU A 108 9.02 12.82 0.73
N VAL A 109 9.44 11.70 1.31
CA VAL A 109 10.51 11.62 2.32
C VAL A 109 11.60 10.61 1.98
N GLY A 110 11.58 10.07 0.78
CA GLY A 110 12.57 9.12 0.28
C GLY A 110 12.46 8.91 -1.21
N SER A 111 13.46 8.27 -1.80
CA SER A 111 13.50 7.82 -3.19
C SER A 111 13.38 6.31 -3.28
N VAL A 112 13.11 5.79 -4.48
CA VAL A 112 13.08 4.34 -4.75
C VAL A 112 14.44 3.72 -4.49
N GLU A 113 15.53 4.35 -4.96
CA GLU A 113 16.90 3.89 -4.75
C GLU A 113 17.24 3.78 -3.25
N GLU A 114 16.88 4.82 -2.46
CA GLU A 114 17.07 4.78 -1.01
C GLU A 114 16.28 3.62 -0.38
N ALA A 115 15.02 3.42 -0.76
CA ALA A 115 14.18 2.35 -0.22
C ALA A 115 14.79 0.95 -0.48
N LEU A 116 15.21 0.69 -1.71
CA LEU A 116 15.87 -0.56 -2.10
C LEU A 116 17.18 -0.77 -1.33
N SER A 117 18.01 0.28 -1.18
CA SER A 117 19.25 0.21 -0.41
C SER A 117 19.05 -0.10 1.08
N ARG A 118 17.85 0.18 1.60
CA ARG A 118 17.42 -0.12 2.97
C ARG A 118 16.78 -1.51 3.13
N GLY A 119 16.64 -2.28 2.05
CA GLY A 119 16.11 -3.64 2.07
C GLY A 119 14.60 -3.74 1.76
N ALA A 120 13.97 -2.68 1.25
CA ALA A 120 12.61 -2.78 0.72
C ALA A 120 12.56 -3.58 -0.58
N LYS A 121 11.50 -4.34 -0.80
CA LYS A 121 11.19 -5.07 -2.04
C LYS A 121 10.19 -4.34 -2.94
N GLY A 122 9.67 -3.22 -2.48
CA GLY A 122 8.72 -2.38 -3.20
C GLY A 122 8.57 -1.05 -2.49
N VAL A 123 7.85 -0.14 -3.12
CA VAL A 123 7.57 1.19 -2.56
C VAL A 123 6.08 1.51 -2.62
N SER A 124 5.64 2.48 -1.83
CA SER A 124 4.27 2.98 -1.87
C SER A 124 4.22 4.49 -1.74
N VAL A 125 3.23 5.09 -2.40
CA VAL A 125 2.94 6.52 -2.34
C VAL A 125 1.43 6.71 -2.15
N GLN A 126 1.04 7.71 -1.37
CA GLN A 126 -0.37 8.02 -1.14
C GLN A 126 -0.78 9.28 -1.90
N VAL A 127 -1.98 9.22 -2.51
CA VAL A 127 -2.69 10.35 -3.09
C VAL A 127 -4.07 10.46 -2.44
N ASN A 128 -4.40 11.62 -1.91
CA ASN A 128 -5.74 11.97 -1.44
C ASN A 128 -6.48 12.65 -2.58
N MET A 129 -7.17 11.86 -3.41
CA MET A 129 -7.90 12.33 -4.59
C MET A 129 -9.03 13.27 -4.19
N GLY A 130 -9.12 14.43 -4.83
CA GLY A 130 -10.07 15.50 -4.53
C GLY A 130 -9.64 16.45 -3.42
N SER A 131 -8.43 16.32 -2.85
CA SER A 131 -7.89 17.32 -1.93
C SER A 131 -7.30 18.52 -2.70
N PRO A 132 -7.17 19.70 -2.06
CA PRO A 132 -6.52 20.84 -2.69
C PRO A 132 -5.07 20.57 -3.13
N ASP A 133 -4.37 19.66 -2.43
CA ASP A 133 -2.98 19.28 -2.69
C ASP A 133 -2.87 18.07 -3.65
N GLU A 134 -3.94 17.64 -4.30
CA GLU A 134 -3.95 16.47 -5.21
C GLU A 134 -2.95 16.62 -6.36
N PRO A 135 -2.85 17.77 -7.06
CA PRO A 135 -1.92 17.90 -8.19
C PRO A 135 -0.47 17.60 -7.81
N GLU A 136 0.00 18.09 -6.67
CA GLU A 136 1.35 17.84 -6.17
C GLU A 136 1.55 16.38 -5.74
N MET A 137 0.52 15.74 -5.20
CA MET A 137 0.58 14.31 -4.85
C MET A 137 0.61 13.44 -6.09
N ILE A 138 -0.09 13.79 -7.16
CA ILE A 138 -0.03 13.12 -8.47
C ILE A 138 1.36 13.28 -9.10
N GLU A 139 1.95 14.48 -9.07
CA GLU A 139 3.32 14.71 -9.55
C GLU A 139 4.32 13.82 -8.80
N ARG A 140 4.24 13.75 -7.47
CA ARG A 140 5.08 12.90 -6.62
C ARG A 140 4.91 11.42 -6.96
N LEU A 141 3.68 10.96 -7.19
CA LEU A 141 3.42 9.60 -7.63
C LEU A 141 4.09 9.31 -8.98
N GLY A 142 3.96 10.24 -9.94
CA GLY A 142 4.58 10.12 -11.27
C GLY A 142 6.11 10.01 -11.21
N LEU A 143 6.76 10.80 -10.35
CA LEU A 143 8.20 10.71 -10.13
C LEU A 143 8.62 9.34 -9.57
N ILE A 144 7.89 8.83 -8.59
CA ILE A 144 8.20 7.52 -7.99
C ILE A 144 7.95 6.38 -8.97
N THR A 145 6.87 6.39 -9.75
CA THR A 145 6.61 5.34 -10.74
C THR A 145 7.63 5.37 -11.88
N GLN A 146 8.13 6.55 -12.27
CA GLN A 146 9.21 6.70 -13.22
C GLN A 146 10.50 6.03 -12.72
N ASP A 147 10.96 6.34 -11.51
CA ASP A 147 12.18 5.78 -10.93
C ASP A 147 12.02 4.27 -10.70
N SER A 148 10.85 3.84 -10.24
CA SER A 148 10.52 2.43 -10.02
C SER A 148 10.57 1.60 -11.29
N HIS A 149 10.10 2.15 -12.41
CA HIS A 149 10.20 1.50 -13.71
C HIS A 149 11.66 1.20 -14.10
N PHE A 150 12.56 2.17 -13.93
CA PHE A 150 13.99 1.99 -14.23
C PHE A 150 14.69 1.02 -13.28
N LEU A 151 14.25 0.96 -12.01
CA LEU A 151 14.83 0.12 -10.98
C LEU A 151 14.14 -1.25 -10.84
N ASN A 152 13.11 -1.51 -11.67
CA ASN A 152 12.29 -2.73 -11.62
C ASN A 152 11.71 -3.00 -10.21
N CYS A 153 11.24 -1.93 -9.55
CA CYS A 153 10.72 -1.95 -8.19
C CYS A 153 9.19 -1.85 -8.21
N PRO A 154 8.44 -2.79 -7.60
CA PRO A 154 6.98 -2.72 -7.56
C PRO A 154 6.46 -1.49 -6.79
N VAL A 155 5.40 -0.86 -7.31
CA VAL A 155 4.76 0.32 -6.71
C VAL A 155 3.33 0.05 -6.28
N LEU A 156 3.04 0.31 -5.00
CA LEU A 156 1.68 0.41 -4.46
C LEU A 156 1.21 1.86 -4.49
N GLY A 157 0.20 2.16 -5.30
CA GLY A 157 -0.54 3.41 -5.21
C GLY A 157 -1.62 3.33 -4.11
N MET A 158 -1.46 4.09 -3.03
CA MET A 158 -2.50 4.25 -2.01
C MET A 158 -3.40 5.43 -2.39
N ILE A 159 -4.44 5.18 -3.20
CA ILE A 159 -5.27 6.25 -3.73
C ILE A 159 -6.63 6.29 -3.01
N TYR A 160 -6.88 7.39 -2.32
CA TYR A 160 -8.10 7.55 -1.54
C TYR A 160 -8.97 8.67 -2.08
N PRO A 161 -10.16 8.37 -2.61
CA PRO A 161 -11.15 9.39 -2.97
C PRO A 161 -11.80 9.95 -1.69
N ARG A 162 -11.27 11.07 -1.18
CA ARG A 162 -11.69 11.65 0.10
C ARG A 162 -11.44 13.16 0.26
N GLY A 163 -11.17 13.87 -0.81
CA GLY A 163 -10.96 15.32 -0.77
C GLY A 163 -12.28 16.10 -0.88
N GLU A 164 -12.25 17.37 -0.53
CA GLU A 164 -13.41 18.27 -0.56
C GLU A 164 -13.88 18.62 -1.98
N ASN A 165 -12.99 18.46 -2.99
CA ASN A 165 -13.32 18.71 -4.40
C ASN A 165 -13.80 17.44 -5.12
N LEU A 166 -14.05 16.35 -4.39
CA LEU A 166 -14.49 15.10 -4.96
C LEU A 166 -15.99 15.12 -5.24
N ASP A 167 -16.35 15.17 -6.51
CA ASP A 167 -17.75 15.01 -6.95
C ASP A 167 -18.05 13.53 -7.16
N ILE A 168 -18.81 12.94 -6.24
CA ILE A 168 -19.30 11.56 -6.32
C ILE A 168 -20.82 11.53 -6.34
N MET A 169 -21.38 10.53 -7.03
CA MET A 169 -22.82 10.30 -7.01
C MET A 169 -23.26 9.92 -5.60
N GLU A 170 -24.35 10.53 -5.12
CA GLU A 170 -24.93 10.24 -3.81
C GLU A 170 -25.20 8.74 -3.64
N GLY A 171 -24.68 8.16 -2.55
CA GLY A 171 -24.87 6.74 -2.21
C GLY A 171 -24.06 5.74 -3.06
N ASP A 172 -23.26 6.17 -4.04
CA ASP A 172 -22.40 5.27 -4.84
C ASP A 172 -20.93 5.70 -4.87
N ASP A 173 -20.15 5.10 -3.98
CA ASP A 173 -18.70 5.31 -3.90
C ASP A 173 -17.91 4.57 -4.99
N SER A 174 -18.56 3.70 -5.77
CA SER A 174 -17.84 2.84 -6.73
C SER A 174 -17.20 3.62 -7.87
N LYS A 175 -17.81 4.70 -8.32
CA LYS A 175 -17.26 5.57 -9.38
C LYS A 175 -15.95 6.22 -8.94
N ALA A 176 -15.92 6.81 -7.76
CA ALA A 176 -14.72 7.45 -7.23
C ALA A 176 -13.60 6.43 -6.94
N ALA A 177 -13.95 5.25 -6.39
CA ALA A 177 -12.98 4.19 -6.16
C ALA A 177 -12.45 3.59 -7.48
N ALA A 178 -13.28 3.45 -8.51
CA ALA A 178 -12.85 3.02 -9.83
C ALA A 178 -11.91 4.05 -10.49
N HIS A 179 -12.20 5.35 -10.34
CA HIS A 179 -11.31 6.41 -10.79
C HIS A 179 -9.97 6.37 -10.05
N ALA A 180 -9.97 6.18 -8.73
CA ALA A 180 -8.75 6.02 -7.94
C ALA A 180 -7.90 4.82 -8.42
N ALA A 181 -8.53 3.68 -8.72
CA ALA A 181 -7.85 2.52 -9.28
C ALA A 181 -7.28 2.82 -10.67
N ARG A 182 -8.04 3.52 -11.51
CA ARG A 182 -7.61 3.88 -12.87
C ARG A 182 -6.46 4.86 -12.86
N LEU A 183 -6.47 5.87 -11.98
CA LEU A 183 -5.38 6.82 -11.79
C LEU A 183 -4.08 6.08 -11.42
N ALA A 184 -4.13 5.15 -10.46
CA ALA A 184 -2.96 4.35 -10.09
C ALA A 184 -2.40 3.57 -11.29
N PHE A 185 -3.27 2.87 -12.03
CA PHE A 185 -2.86 2.07 -13.18
C PHE A 185 -2.24 2.93 -14.30
N GLU A 186 -2.90 4.01 -14.69
CA GLU A 186 -2.42 4.86 -15.79
C GLU A 186 -1.13 5.62 -15.43
N LEU A 187 -0.87 5.87 -14.16
CA LEU A 187 0.40 6.44 -13.68
C LEU A 187 1.48 5.39 -13.39
N GLY A 188 1.25 4.12 -13.73
CA GLY A 188 2.31 3.09 -13.70
C GLY A 188 2.46 2.36 -12.36
N CYS A 189 1.45 2.36 -11.49
CA CYS A 189 1.47 1.50 -10.31
C CYS A 189 1.23 0.03 -10.69
N ASP A 190 1.88 -0.88 -9.95
CA ASP A 190 1.74 -2.34 -10.10
C ASP A 190 0.54 -2.90 -9.33
N VAL A 191 0.13 -2.21 -8.28
CA VAL A 191 -0.98 -2.55 -7.40
C VAL A 191 -1.59 -1.29 -6.83
N VAL A 192 -2.89 -1.29 -6.59
CA VAL A 192 -3.58 -0.15 -5.98
C VAL A 192 -4.27 -0.56 -4.68
N LYS A 193 -4.22 0.32 -3.69
CA LYS A 193 -5.03 0.26 -2.48
C LYS A 193 -6.07 1.37 -2.53
N THR A 194 -7.34 0.98 -2.40
CA THR A 194 -8.46 1.94 -2.29
C THR A 194 -9.51 1.44 -1.31
N LYS A 195 -10.59 2.19 -1.12
CA LYS A 195 -11.64 1.82 -0.16
C LYS A 195 -12.53 0.70 -0.69
N TRP A 196 -13.07 -0.11 0.23
CA TRP A 196 -14.21 -0.98 -0.03
C TRP A 196 -15.47 -0.14 -0.30
N THR A 197 -16.29 -0.54 -1.27
CA THR A 197 -17.46 0.23 -1.72
C THR A 197 -18.80 -0.32 -1.21
N GLY A 198 -18.77 -1.18 -0.19
CA GLY A 198 -19.95 -1.64 0.54
C GLY A 198 -20.59 -2.93 0.04
N SER A 199 -20.44 -3.31 -1.24
CA SER A 199 -21.02 -4.53 -1.79
C SER A 199 -20.13 -5.20 -2.85
N VAL A 200 -20.35 -6.49 -3.10
CA VAL A 200 -19.68 -7.25 -4.17
C VAL A 200 -19.94 -6.61 -5.53
N GLU A 201 -21.16 -6.18 -5.78
CA GLU A 201 -21.55 -5.57 -7.05
C GLU A 201 -20.83 -4.24 -7.28
N SER A 202 -20.85 -3.34 -6.29
CA SER A 202 -20.22 -2.03 -6.39
C SER A 202 -18.70 -2.17 -6.50
N PHE A 203 -18.06 -3.08 -5.75
CA PHE A 203 -16.62 -3.27 -5.82
C PHE A 203 -16.16 -4.00 -7.09
N ARG A 204 -17.00 -4.83 -7.70
CA ARG A 204 -16.72 -5.42 -9.02
C ARG A 204 -16.55 -4.35 -10.10
N LYS A 205 -17.26 -3.22 -10.02
CA LYS A 205 -17.04 -2.09 -10.94
C LYS A 205 -15.64 -1.51 -10.79
N VAL A 206 -15.09 -1.51 -9.57
CA VAL A 206 -13.72 -1.06 -9.30
C VAL A 206 -12.69 -2.05 -9.84
N THR A 207 -12.79 -3.33 -9.50
CA THR A 207 -11.82 -4.34 -9.90
C THR A 207 -11.80 -4.59 -11.40
N SER A 208 -12.94 -4.45 -12.08
CA SER A 208 -13.04 -4.60 -13.54
C SER A 208 -12.55 -3.36 -14.32
N SER A 209 -12.30 -2.23 -13.65
CA SER A 209 -11.84 -1.01 -14.31
C SER A 209 -10.34 -1.00 -14.65
N VAL A 210 -9.57 -1.92 -14.05
CA VAL A 210 -8.10 -1.97 -14.19
C VAL A 210 -7.59 -3.42 -14.28
N PRO A 211 -6.46 -3.66 -14.98
CA PRO A 211 -5.84 -4.98 -15.07
C PRO A 211 -4.87 -5.28 -13.90
N ILE A 212 -4.65 -4.35 -12.98
CA ILE A 212 -3.75 -4.53 -11.83
C ILE A 212 -4.55 -4.96 -10.59
N PRO A 213 -3.91 -5.66 -9.62
CA PRO A 213 -4.56 -6.03 -8.37
C PRO A 213 -5.06 -4.82 -7.58
N VAL A 214 -6.31 -4.90 -7.09
CA VAL A 214 -6.92 -3.89 -6.22
C VAL A 214 -7.01 -4.46 -4.80
N LEU A 215 -6.23 -3.91 -3.89
CA LEU A 215 -6.26 -4.25 -2.46
C LEU A 215 -7.26 -3.34 -1.73
N ILE A 216 -8.11 -3.90 -0.88
CA ILE A 216 -8.99 -3.08 -0.05
C ILE A 216 -8.24 -2.51 1.16
N ALA A 217 -8.52 -1.25 1.46
CA ALA A 217 -8.15 -0.65 2.74
C ALA A 217 -8.96 -1.27 3.88
N GLY A 218 -8.46 -1.15 5.11
CA GLY A 218 -9.22 -1.56 6.30
C GLY A 218 -10.59 -0.87 6.37
N GLY A 219 -11.57 -1.62 6.80
CA GLY A 219 -12.93 -1.15 7.00
C GLY A 219 -13.06 -0.08 8.10
N PRO A 220 -14.29 0.27 8.49
CA PRO A 220 -14.56 1.25 9.53
C PRO A 220 -13.90 0.87 10.86
N ALA A 221 -13.55 1.89 11.64
CA ALA A 221 -13.08 1.67 13.00
C ALA A 221 -14.18 1.02 13.84
N GLY A 222 -13.82 -0.01 14.63
CA GLY A 222 -14.76 -0.71 15.50
C GLY A 222 -15.49 -1.90 14.89
N ALA A 223 -15.18 -2.28 13.63
CA ALA A 223 -15.68 -3.53 13.06
C ALA A 223 -15.14 -4.73 13.85
N THR A 224 -15.99 -5.74 14.06
CA THR A 224 -15.59 -7.02 14.67
C THR A 224 -14.65 -7.79 13.74
N THR A 225 -13.98 -8.81 14.28
CA THR A 225 -13.14 -9.72 13.48
C THR A 225 -13.96 -10.38 12.37
N GLU A 226 -15.15 -10.91 12.69
CA GLU A 226 -16.03 -11.55 11.72
C GLU A 226 -16.49 -10.58 10.61
N GLU A 227 -16.88 -9.36 10.96
CA GLU A 227 -17.26 -8.32 9.97
C GLU A 227 -16.10 -7.96 9.06
N THR A 228 -14.89 -7.87 9.61
CA THR A 228 -13.67 -7.59 8.85
C THR A 228 -13.38 -8.72 7.87
N LEU A 229 -13.35 -9.98 8.33
CA LEU A 229 -13.10 -11.16 7.48
C LEU A 229 -14.21 -11.33 6.44
N THR A 230 -15.47 -11.08 6.79
CA THR A 230 -16.61 -11.09 5.85
C THR A 230 -16.44 -10.05 4.76
N THR A 231 -15.98 -8.85 5.10
CA THR A 231 -15.69 -7.80 4.11
C THR A 231 -14.59 -8.23 3.15
N VAL A 232 -13.52 -8.83 3.66
CA VAL A 232 -12.42 -9.36 2.84
C VAL A 232 -12.92 -10.46 1.91
N TYR A 233 -13.68 -11.42 2.42
CA TYR A 233 -14.26 -12.51 1.62
C TYR A 233 -15.12 -11.96 0.47
N LYS A 234 -15.99 -10.99 0.75
CA LYS A 234 -16.81 -10.31 -0.27
C LYS A 234 -15.97 -9.57 -1.30
N ALA A 235 -14.89 -8.92 -0.87
CA ALA A 235 -13.97 -8.23 -1.79
C ALA A 235 -13.29 -9.22 -2.74
N MET A 236 -12.89 -10.39 -2.25
CA MET A 236 -12.33 -11.46 -3.10
C MET A 236 -13.36 -11.98 -4.10
N GLN A 237 -14.63 -12.15 -3.72
CA GLN A 237 -15.72 -12.52 -4.63
C GLN A 237 -15.98 -11.46 -5.72
N ALA A 238 -15.65 -10.21 -5.44
CA ALA A 238 -15.74 -9.11 -6.41
C ALA A 238 -14.52 -8.99 -7.34
N GLY A 239 -13.56 -9.93 -7.28
CA GLY A 239 -12.32 -9.87 -8.06
C GLY A 239 -11.21 -9.04 -7.42
N GLY A 240 -11.27 -8.77 -6.13
CA GLY A 240 -10.22 -8.10 -5.38
C GLY A 240 -8.90 -8.87 -5.38
N GLY A 241 -7.78 -8.15 -5.34
CA GLY A 241 -6.43 -8.69 -5.22
C GLY A 241 -5.99 -8.97 -3.78
N GLY A 242 -6.83 -8.72 -2.78
CA GLY A 242 -6.49 -8.92 -1.38
C GLY A 242 -6.69 -7.68 -0.52
N VAL A 243 -5.84 -7.53 0.49
CA VAL A 243 -5.96 -6.48 1.50
C VAL A 243 -4.68 -5.69 1.69
N CYS A 244 -4.82 -4.41 2.02
CA CYS A 244 -3.76 -3.60 2.61
C CYS A 244 -4.36 -2.89 3.83
N MET A 245 -4.48 -3.62 4.97
CA MET A 245 -5.14 -3.15 6.18
C MET A 245 -4.24 -3.25 7.41
N GLY A 246 -4.16 -2.17 8.19
CA GLY A 246 -3.28 -2.07 9.36
C GLY A 246 -4.03 -2.26 10.66
N ARG A 247 -4.85 -1.31 11.05
CA ARG A 247 -5.48 -1.23 12.38
C ARG A 247 -6.24 -2.50 12.79
N GLN A 248 -7.00 -3.11 11.88
CA GLN A 248 -7.73 -4.35 12.15
C GLN A 248 -6.80 -5.55 12.42
N VAL A 249 -5.52 -5.42 12.06
CA VAL A 249 -4.50 -6.45 12.31
C VAL A 249 -3.64 -6.09 13.51
N PHE A 250 -2.93 -4.96 13.46
CA PHE A 250 -1.96 -4.65 14.50
C PHE A 250 -2.61 -4.25 15.85
N SER A 251 -3.86 -3.77 15.87
CA SER A 251 -4.61 -3.51 17.11
C SER A 251 -5.43 -4.73 17.58
N HIS A 252 -5.40 -5.84 16.85
CA HIS A 252 -6.09 -7.07 17.25
C HIS A 252 -5.37 -7.75 18.43
N ALA A 253 -6.12 -8.42 19.30
CA ALA A 253 -5.56 -9.16 20.44
C ALA A 253 -4.56 -10.25 20.00
N ASN A 254 -4.75 -10.82 18.82
CA ASN A 254 -3.86 -11.81 18.21
C ASN A 254 -3.58 -11.46 16.74
N PRO A 255 -2.58 -10.58 16.47
CA PRO A 255 -2.23 -10.16 15.09
C PRO A 255 -1.80 -11.33 14.20
N LYS A 256 -1.11 -12.33 14.78
CA LYS A 256 -0.66 -13.52 14.04
C LYS A 256 -1.84 -14.34 13.51
N ALA A 257 -2.82 -14.61 14.35
CA ALA A 257 -4.02 -15.34 13.96
C ALA A 257 -4.81 -14.56 12.88
N MET A 258 -4.92 -13.23 13.04
CA MET A 258 -5.60 -12.38 12.06
C MET A 258 -4.92 -12.43 10.68
N VAL A 259 -3.60 -12.34 10.59
CA VAL A 259 -2.87 -12.49 9.32
C VAL A 259 -3.10 -13.89 8.73
N SER A 260 -3.06 -14.95 9.56
CA SER A 260 -3.28 -16.32 9.09
C SER A 260 -4.69 -16.52 8.51
N ALA A 261 -5.71 -15.98 9.16
CA ALA A 261 -7.09 -16.02 8.67
C ALA A 261 -7.26 -15.24 7.35
N LEU A 262 -6.65 -14.07 7.24
CA LEU A 262 -6.64 -13.29 6.00
C LEU A 262 -5.98 -14.07 4.86
N ARG A 263 -4.86 -14.75 5.12
CA ARG A 263 -4.17 -15.58 4.13
C ARG A 263 -5.02 -16.77 3.68
N ALA A 264 -5.65 -17.47 4.62
CA ALA A 264 -6.55 -18.57 4.31
C ALA A 264 -7.71 -18.12 3.38
N ILE A 265 -8.33 -16.98 3.66
CA ILE A 265 -9.41 -16.46 2.82
C ILE A 265 -8.88 -16.02 1.43
N ILE A 266 -7.76 -15.32 1.38
CA ILE A 266 -7.26 -14.68 0.15
C ILE A 266 -6.54 -15.68 -0.76
N HIS A 267 -5.69 -16.52 -0.22
CA HIS A 267 -4.87 -17.45 -1.01
C HIS A 267 -5.54 -18.82 -1.18
N ASP A 268 -6.17 -19.34 -0.12
CA ASP A 268 -6.72 -20.70 -0.11
C ASP A 268 -8.22 -20.74 -0.41
N GLY A 269 -8.90 -19.57 -0.37
CA GLY A 269 -10.34 -19.47 -0.64
C GLY A 269 -11.23 -20.02 0.49
N SER A 270 -10.69 -20.06 1.73
CA SER A 270 -11.43 -20.53 2.90
C SER A 270 -12.66 -19.67 3.19
N SER A 271 -13.71 -20.26 3.74
CA SER A 271 -14.85 -19.49 4.25
C SER A 271 -14.45 -18.71 5.52
N VAL A 272 -15.25 -17.71 5.87
CA VAL A 272 -15.01 -16.91 7.09
C VAL A 272 -15.08 -17.80 8.34
N GLU A 273 -16.09 -18.67 8.41
CA GLU A 273 -16.30 -19.59 9.53
C GLU A 273 -15.10 -20.54 9.72
N MET A 274 -14.61 -21.13 8.62
CA MET A 274 -13.43 -22.00 8.67
C MET A 274 -12.19 -21.24 9.13
N ALA A 275 -11.94 -20.05 8.56
CA ALA A 275 -10.79 -19.23 8.93
C ALA A 275 -10.84 -18.81 10.41
N MET A 276 -12.01 -18.45 10.94
CA MET A 276 -12.18 -18.13 12.36
C MET A 276 -11.95 -19.35 13.26
N GLN A 277 -12.50 -20.49 12.87
CA GLN A 277 -12.34 -21.73 13.64
C GLN A 277 -10.89 -22.21 13.68
N ASP A 278 -10.21 -22.23 12.51
CA ASP A 278 -8.85 -22.76 12.38
C ASP A 278 -7.81 -21.90 13.13
N TYR A 279 -8.05 -20.61 13.27
CA TYR A 279 -7.13 -19.68 13.92
C TYR A 279 -7.59 -19.16 15.28
N GLY A 280 -8.73 -19.61 15.78
CA GLY A 280 -9.22 -19.27 17.13
C GLY A 280 -9.58 -17.78 17.28
N LEU A 281 -10.27 -17.22 16.30
CA LEU A 281 -10.72 -15.83 16.25
C LEU A 281 -12.19 -15.68 16.63
#